data_650edbc73db360357a1b775b3e607a50
#
_entry.id   650edbc73db360357a1b775b3e607a50
#
_cell.length_a   1.000
_cell.length_b   1.000
_cell.length_c   1.000
_cell.angle_alpha   90.00
_cell.angle_beta   90.00
_cell.angle_gamma   90.00
#
_symmetry.space_group_name_H-M   'P 1'
#
loop_
_entity.id
_entity.type
_entity.pdbx_description
1 polymer ?
#
loop_
_entity_poly.entity_id
_entity_poly.type
_entity_poly.pdbx_seq_one_letter_code
_entity_poly.pdbx_strand_id
1 'polypeptide(L)'
;GYVYVVDMDLEKFFDTVSQSKLIEVLSRTIKDGRVISLIHKYLNAGVVANGKFERTEIGMPQGGPLSPLLSNIMLNELDKELERRGHRFVRYADDCMIFCKSRKSAERTLENIIPFIEGKLFLKVNRKKTEVAHISKVKYLGYTFHSYKGRCRFRVHAKSVDKMRNKIRELTDRNKGISNAEREKKYQDYVRGWVEYFRLADMKNLLKKTDEWARRRIRAIYWKQWK
;
A
#
# COMPACT_ATOMS: atom_id res chain seq x y z
N GLY A 1 -17.39 -9.78 15.17
CA GLY A 1 -16.50 -9.82 15.88
C GLY A 1 -14.97 -9.80 15.78
N TYR A 2 -14.36 -9.43 14.65
CA TYR A 2 -12.91 -9.23 14.53
C TYR A 2 -12.59 -7.75 14.74
N VAL A 3 -11.94 -7.43 15.85
CA VAL A 3 -11.68 -6.04 16.25
C VAL A 3 -10.20 -5.70 16.40
N TYR A 4 -9.33 -6.71 16.36
CA TYR A 4 -7.89 -6.56 16.36
C TYR A 4 -7.30 -7.02 15.03
N VAL A 5 -6.19 -6.44 14.67
CA VAL A 5 -5.51 -6.70 13.40
C VAL A 5 -4.02 -6.82 13.67
N VAL A 6 -3.40 -7.81 13.05
CA VAL A 6 -1.96 -7.81 12.82
C VAL A 6 -1.75 -7.05 11.51
N ASP A 7 -1.18 -5.85 11.60
CA ASP A 7 -0.73 -5.06 10.43
C ASP A 7 0.72 -5.43 10.17
N MET A 8 0.96 -6.14 9.08
CA MET A 8 2.25 -6.75 8.80
C MET A 8 2.92 -6.07 7.60
N ASP A 9 4.13 -5.56 7.83
CA ASP A 9 4.98 -4.92 6.83
C ASP A 9 6.23 -5.78 6.59
N LEU A 10 6.55 -6.05 5.33
CA LEU A 10 7.77 -6.75 4.96
C LEU A 10 8.90 -5.75 4.71
N GLU A 11 10.11 -6.07 5.21
CA GLU A 11 11.24 -5.17 5.07
C GLU A 11 11.80 -5.24 3.65
N LYS A 12 11.66 -4.14 2.89
CA LYS A 12 12.22 -4.00 1.53
C LYS A 12 11.96 -5.24 0.68
N PHE A 13 10.70 -5.69 0.62
CA PHE A 13 10.32 -6.97 0.01
C PHE A 13 10.96 -7.19 -1.37
N PHE A 14 10.87 -6.21 -2.29
CA PHE A 14 11.44 -6.34 -3.64
C PHE A 14 12.96 -6.47 -3.64
N ASP A 15 13.65 -5.89 -2.67
CA ASP A 15 15.12 -5.92 -2.59
C ASP A 15 15.64 -7.18 -1.86
N THR A 16 14.79 -7.87 -1.10
CA THR A 16 15.21 -8.95 -0.19
C THR A 16 14.69 -10.33 -0.56
N VAL A 17 13.81 -10.44 -1.55
CA VAL A 17 13.26 -11.72 -2.00
C VAL A 17 14.40 -12.66 -2.45
N SER A 18 14.39 -13.88 -1.90
CA SER A 18 15.28 -14.96 -2.36
C SER A 18 14.87 -15.43 -3.77
N GLN A 19 15.71 -15.15 -4.76
CA GLN A 19 15.49 -15.59 -6.15
C GLN A 19 15.42 -17.11 -6.24
N SER A 20 16.29 -17.83 -5.51
CA SER A 20 16.29 -19.30 -5.48
C SER A 20 14.97 -19.85 -4.93
N LYS A 21 14.43 -19.24 -3.86
CA LYS A 21 13.13 -19.63 -3.30
C LYS A 21 11.99 -19.35 -4.25
N LEU A 22 12.02 -18.22 -4.92
CA LEU A 22 11.01 -17.86 -5.93
C LEU A 22 11.03 -18.83 -7.11
N ILE A 23 12.21 -19.19 -7.62
CA ILE A 23 12.36 -20.20 -8.70
C ILE A 23 11.87 -21.57 -8.23
N GLU A 24 12.18 -21.98 -6.99
CA GLU A 24 11.63 -23.22 -6.40
C GLU A 24 10.09 -23.21 -6.42
N VAL A 25 9.46 -22.12 -5.96
CA VAL A 25 7.99 -22.00 -5.95
C VAL A 25 7.41 -22.07 -7.36
N LEU A 26 8.01 -21.37 -8.32
CA LEU A 26 7.59 -21.37 -9.72
C LEU A 26 7.70 -22.76 -10.35
N SER A 27 8.80 -23.49 -10.08
CA SER A 27 9.08 -24.82 -10.63
C SER A 27 8.11 -25.92 -10.12
N ARG A 28 7.37 -25.64 -9.05
CA ARG A 28 6.31 -26.57 -8.60
C ARG A 28 5.17 -26.65 -9.62
N THR A 29 4.88 -25.54 -10.31
CA THR A 29 3.77 -25.43 -11.27
C THR A 29 4.26 -25.40 -12.72
N ILE A 30 5.30 -24.63 -13.03
CA ILE A 30 5.86 -24.48 -14.37
C ILE A 30 6.90 -25.58 -14.59
N LYS A 31 6.62 -26.51 -15.51
CA LYS A 31 7.52 -27.63 -15.82
C LYS A 31 8.42 -27.35 -17.02
N ASP A 32 8.15 -26.29 -17.79
CA ASP A 32 9.01 -25.89 -18.91
C ASP A 32 10.29 -25.20 -18.40
N GLY A 33 11.43 -25.90 -18.55
CA GLY A 33 12.73 -25.38 -18.14
C GLY A 33 13.16 -24.10 -18.89
N ARG A 34 12.66 -23.90 -20.13
CA ARG A 34 12.96 -22.68 -20.91
C ARG A 34 12.34 -21.47 -20.28
N VAL A 35 11.08 -21.58 -19.82
CA VAL A 35 10.36 -20.50 -19.11
C VAL A 35 11.07 -20.19 -17.81
N ILE A 36 11.40 -21.20 -17.00
CA ILE A 36 12.12 -21.02 -15.73
C ILE A 36 13.49 -20.36 -15.96
N SER A 37 14.23 -20.80 -16.99
CA SER A 37 15.52 -20.18 -17.35
C SER A 37 15.38 -18.73 -17.75
N LEU A 38 14.32 -18.37 -18.50
CA LEU A 38 14.05 -16.99 -18.89
C LEU A 38 13.73 -16.11 -17.70
N ILE A 39 12.90 -16.60 -16.76
CA ILE A 39 12.60 -15.86 -15.51
C ILE A 39 13.87 -15.68 -14.67
N HIS A 40 14.70 -16.71 -14.58
CA HIS A 40 15.98 -16.61 -13.87
C HIS A 40 16.92 -15.57 -14.49
N LYS A 41 17.02 -15.54 -15.83
CA LYS A 41 17.77 -14.49 -16.55
C LYS A 41 17.21 -13.09 -16.29
N TYR A 42 15.88 -12.95 -16.25
CA TYR A 42 15.23 -11.67 -15.91
C TYR A 42 15.59 -11.21 -14.50
N LEU A 43 15.56 -12.11 -13.51
CA LEU A 43 15.90 -11.78 -12.13
C LEU A 43 17.38 -11.37 -11.97
N ASN A 44 18.27 -11.99 -12.74
CA ASN A 44 19.72 -11.72 -12.71
C ASN A 44 20.16 -10.63 -13.70
N ALA A 45 19.25 -10.02 -14.44
CA ALA A 45 19.58 -9.02 -15.46
C ALA A 45 20.25 -7.76 -14.89
N GLY A 46 20.21 -7.56 -13.57
CA GLY A 46 20.75 -6.38 -12.92
C GLY A 46 19.86 -5.16 -13.10
N VAL A 47 20.26 -4.06 -12.49
CA VAL A 47 19.60 -2.75 -12.59
C VAL A 47 20.63 -1.68 -12.92
N VAL A 48 20.22 -0.67 -13.66
CA VAL A 48 21.02 0.53 -13.85
C VAL A 48 20.50 1.60 -12.90
N ALA A 49 21.27 1.89 -11.84
CA ALA A 49 20.97 2.94 -10.88
C ALA A 49 22.00 4.06 -10.99
N ASN A 50 21.55 5.31 -11.17
CA ASN A 50 22.43 6.48 -11.29
C ASN A 50 23.52 6.34 -12.39
N GLY A 51 23.19 5.67 -13.50
CA GLY A 51 24.11 5.41 -14.60
C GLY A 51 25.16 4.31 -14.37
N LYS A 52 25.07 3.60 -13.23
CA LYS A 52 25.92 2.45 -12.93
C LYS A 52 25.12 1.17 -12.99
N PHE A 53 25.72 0.13 -13.58
CA PHE A 53 25.15 -1.21 -13.60
C PHE A 53 25.46 -1.93 -12.28
N GLU A 54 24.41 -2.43 -11.63
CA GLU A 54 24.50 -3.24 -10.41
C GLU A 54 23.90 -4.62 -10.67
N ARG A 55 24.64 -5.67 -10.35
CA ARG A 55 24.13 -7.05 -10.41
C ARG A 55 23.15 -7.28 -9.26
N THR A 56 22.05 -7.95 -9.55
CA THR A 56 21.06 -8.35 -8.56
C THR A 56 21.15 -9.85 -8.32
N GLU A 57 21.78 -10.28 -7.23
CA GLU A 57 21.83 -11.68 -6.79
C GLU A 57 20.65 -12.02 -5.87
N ILE A 58 20.07 -11.01 -5.25
CA ILE A 58 18.93 -11.10 -4.34
C ILE A 58 17.91 -10.03 -4.77
N GLY A 59 16.64 -10.30 -4.52
CA GLY A 59 15.57 -9.37 -4.88
C GLY A 59 15.08 -9.52 -6.32
N MET A 60 14.22 -8.61 -6.70
CA MET A 60 13.67 -8.48 -8.04
C MET A 60 13.62 -7.01 -8.47
N PRO A 61 13.75 -6.70 -9.77
CA PRO A 61 13.79 -5.32 -10.25
C PRO A 61 12.51 -4.55 -9.88
N GLN A 62 12.65 -3.43 -9.16
CA GLN A 62 11.53 -2.53 -8.89
C GLN A 62 11.09 -1.82 -10.19
N GLY A 63 9.77 -1.84 -10.47
CA GLY A 63 9.23 -1.27 -11.70
C GLY A 63 9.34 -2.19 -12.93
N GLY A 64 9.93 -3.35 -12.81
CA GLY A 64 9.95 -4.36 -13.88
C GLY A 64 8.56 -4.95 -14.15
N PRO A 65 8.22 -5.30 -15.40
CA PRO A 65 6.87 -5.75 -15.78
C PRO A 65 6.46 -7.07 -15.12
N LEU A 66 7.40 -7.97 -14.82
CA LEU A 66 7.13 -9.25 -14.16
C LEU A 66 7.13 -9.17 -12.63
N SER A 67 7.77 -8.15 -12.05
CA SER A 67 7.96 -8.07 -10.59
C SER A 67 6.65 -8.13 -9.78
N PRO A 68 5.54 -7.46 -10.16
CA PRO A 68 4.27 -7.58 -9.43
C PRO A 68 3.68 -8.99 -9.48
N LEU A 69 3.82 -9.69 -10.61
CA LEU A 69 3.36 -11.07 -10.76
C LEU A 69 4.18 -12.03 -9.89
N LEU A 70 5.50 -11.95 -10.00
CA LEU A 70 6.42 -12.78 -9.22
C LEU A 70 6.28 -12.54 -7.72
N SER A 71 6.06 -11.28 -7.31
CA SER A 71 5.74 -10.90 -5.94
C SER A 71 4.49 -11.62 -5.43
N ASN A 72 3.40 -11.59 -6.21
CA ASN A 72 2.16 -12.25 -5.82
C ASN A 72 2.30 -13.77 -5.78
N ILE A 73 3.08 -14.38 -6.67
CA ILE A 73 3.36 -15.82 -6.64
C ILE A 73 4.12 -16.20 -5.36
N MET A 74 5.13 -15.44 -4.98
CA MET A 74 5.89 -15.66 -3.76
C MET A 74 5.01 -15.52 -2.51
N LEU A 75 4.22 -14.46 -2.43
CA LEU A 75 3.36 -14.17 -1.29
C LEU A 75 2.10 -15.04 -1.22
N ASN A 76 1.72 -15.71 -2.32
CA ASN A 76 0.67 -16.72 -2.29
C ASN A 76 1.00 -17.91 -1.39
N GLU A 77 2.26 -18.19 -1.14
CA GLU A 77 2.66 -19.21 -0.15
C GLU A 77 2.30 -18.77 1.29
N LEU A 78 2.38 -17.47 1.58
CA LEU A 78 1.89 -16.89 2.83
C LEU A 78 0.36 -16.97 2.90
N ASP A 79 -0.34 -16.64 1.80
CA ASP A 79 -1.80 -16.72 1.72
C ASP A 79 -2.28 -18.13 2.04
N LYS A 80 -1.70 -19.15 1.39
CA LYS A 80 -2.00 -20.57 1.64
C LYS A 80 -1.77 -20.97 3.10
N GLU A 81 -0.71 -20.49 3.72
CA GLU A 81 -0.42 -20.81 5.11
C GLU A 81 -1.40 -20.16 6.07
N LEU A 82 -1.81 -18.92 5.81
CA LEU A 82 -2.84 -18.23 6.58
C LEU A 82 -4.21 -18.92 6.45
N GLU A 83 -4.57 -19.34 5.24
CA GLU A 83 -5.79 -20.11 4.97
C GLU A 83 -5.76 -21.46 5.68
N ARG A 84 -4.65 -22.20 5.58
CA ARG A 84 -4.45 -23.49 6.25
C ARG A 84 -4.62 -23.39 7.78
N ARG A 85 -4.19 -22.26 8.37
CA ARG A 85 -4.37 -21.97 9.81
C ARG A 85 -5.75 -21.43 10.15
N GLY A 86 -6.63 -21.24 9.17
CA GLY A 86 -8.00 -20.71 9.36
C GLY A 86 -8.06 -19.23 9.72
N HIS A 87 -7.00 -18.46 9.40
CA HIS A 87 -6.98 -17.02 9.61
C HIS A 87 -7.82 -16.28 8.57
N ARG A 88 -8.52 -15.23 9.00
CA ARG A 88 -9.12 -14.25 8.10
C ARG A 88 -8.12 -13.13 7.85
N PHE A 89 -7.82 -12.87 6.60
CA PHE A 89 -6.84 -11.84 6.23
C PHE A 89 -7.23 -11.16 4.92
N VAL A 90 -6.59 -10.05 4.66
CA VAL A 90 -6.56 -9.37 3.36
C VAL A 90 -5.13 -9.01 3.05
N ARG A 91 -4.74 -9.19 1.80
CA ARG A 91 -3.42 -8.79 1.32
C ARG A 91 -3.55 -8.01 0.01
N TYR A 92 -2.79 -6.94 -0.08
CA TYR A 92 -2.60 -6.18 -1.31
C TYR A 92 -1.11 -5.93 -1.50
N ALA A 93 -0.52 -6.61 -2.48
CA ALA A 93 0.94 -6.71 -2.65
C ALA A 93 1.60 -7.21 -1.35
N ASP A 94 2.51 -6.44 -0.76
CA ASP A 94 3.22 -6.70 0.49
C ASP A 94 2.46 -6.25 1.76
N ASP A 95 1.44 -5.39 1.62
CA ASP A 95 0.56 -4.99 2.74
C ASP A 95 -0.39 -6.13 3.12
N CYS A 96 -0.22 -6.71 4.29
CA CYS A 96 -1.05 -7.82 4.78
C CYS A 96 -1.66 -7.52 6.15
N MET A 97 -2.97 -7.71 6.26
CA MET A 97 -3.72 -7.56 7.50
C MET A 97 -4.39 -8.87 7.89
N ILE A 98 -4.08 -9.37 9.10
CA ILE A 98 -4.68 -10.60 9.65
C ILE A 98 -5.65 -10.21 10.77
N PHE A 99 -6.91 -10.62 10.65
CA PHE A 99 -7.98 -10.24 11.57
C PHE A 99 -8.12 -11.21 12.73
N CYS A 100 -8.16 -10.67 13.95
CA CYS A 100 -8.28 -11.44 15.19
C CYS A 100 -9.42 -10.93 16.07
N LYS A 101 -9.98 -11.81 16.92
CA LYS A 101 -11.07 -11.46 17.83
C LYS A 101 -10.59 -10.71 19.08
N SER A 102 -9.36 -10.95 19.52
CA SER A 102 -8.76 -10.33 20.71
C SER A 102 -7.30 -9.93 20.45
N ARG A 103 -6.78 -9.01 21.27
CA ARG A 103 -5.39 -8.58 21.21
C ARG A 103 -4.44 -9.75 21.45
N LYS A 104 -4.71 -10.58 22.46
CA LYS A 104 -3.90 -11.75 22.80
C LYS A 104 -3.86 -12.79 21.66
N SER A 105 -4.98 -12.95 20.93
CA SER A 105 -5.00 -13.79 19.73
C SER A 105 -4.15 -13.20 18.60
N ALA A 106 -4.17 -11.88 18.41
CA ALA A 106 -3.38 -11.22 17.39
C ALA A 106 -1.87 -11.32 17.68
N GLU A 107 -1.47 -11.09 18.93
CA GLU A 107 -0.07 -11.23 19.38
C GLU A 107 0.43 -12.67 19.14
N ARG A 108 -0.33 -13.68 19.53
CA ARG A 108 0.00 -15.09 19.27
C ARG A 108 0.07 -15.40 17.77
N THR A 109 -0.82 -14.84 16.98
CA THR A 109 -0.81 -15.03 15.52
C THR A 109 0.46 -14.45 14.92
N LEU A 110 0.85 -13.24 15.35
CA LEU A 110 2.08 -12.59 14.90
C LEU A 110 3.31 -13.44 15.26
N GLU A 111 3.42 -13.88 16.52
CA GLU A 111 4.54 -14.72 16.99
C GLU A 111 4.67 -16.02 16.19
N ASN A 112 3.57 -16.62 15.79
CA ASN A 112 3.56 -17.89 15.06
C ASN A 112 3.75 -17.74 13.55
N ILE A 113 3.40 -16.60 12.94
CA ILE A 113 3.54 -16.43 11.49
C ILE A 113 4.92 -15.94 11.09
N ILE A 114 5.62 -15.22 11.96
CA ILE A 114 6.96 -14.71 11.71
C ILE A 114 7.97 -15.83 11.40
N PRO A 115 8.05 -16.94 12.17
CA PRO A 115 8.95 -18.04 11.85
C PRO A 115 8.69 -18.68 10.49
N PHE A 116 7.44 -18.68 10.04
CA PHE A 116 7.11 -19.16 8.69
C PHE A 116 7.65 -18.21 7.62
N ILE A 117 7.42 -16.90 7.80
CA ILE A 117 7.88 -15.89 6.83
C ILE A 117 9.41 -15.87 6.74
N GLU A 118 10.09 -15.86 7.89
CA GLU A 118 11.54 -15.74 7.93
C GLU A 118 12.23 -17.08 7.63
N GLY A 119 11.71 -18.20 8.15
CA GLY A 119 12.35 -19.52 8.01
C GLY A 119 11.94 -20.32 6.78
N LYS A 120 10.74 -20.09 6.20
CA LYS A 120 10.24 -20.84 5.04
C LYS A 120 10.25 -20.03 3.75
N LEU A 121 9.92 -18.74 3.85
CA LEU A 121 9.89 -17.84 2.70
C LEU A 121 11.18 -17.05 2.54
N PHE A 122 12.06 -17.04 3.55
CA PHE A 122 13.29 -16.24 3.61
C PHE A 122 13.04 -14.75 3.39
N LEU A 123 11.87 -14.26 3.83
CA LEU A 123 11.51 -12.85 3.81
C LEU A 123 11.75 -12.24 5.19
N LYS A 124 12.05 -10.94 5.24
CA LYS A 124 12.24 -10.22 6.51
C LYS A 124 10.99 -9.47 6.90
N VAL A 125 10.55 -9.63 8.14
CA VAL A 125 9.45 -8.85 8.72
C VAL A 125 10.00 -7.55 9.31
N ASN A 126 9.43 -6.43 8.91
CA ASN A 126 9.77 -5.12 9.48
C ASN A 126 9.17 -4.98 10.88
N ARG A 127 9.95 -5.37 11.90
CA ARG A 127 9.51 -5.37 13.31
C ARG A 127 9.13 -3.98 13.83
N LYS A 128 9.64 -2.90 13.21
CA LYS A 128 9.35 -1.51 13.62
C LYS A 128 7.99 -1.01 13.12
N LYS A 129 7.53 -1.54 11.99
CA LYS A 129 6.25 -1.14 11.39
C LYS A 129 5.15 -2.17 11.60
N THR A 130 5.52 -3.43 11.78
CA THR A 130 4.55 -4.50 12.08
C THR A 130 4.00 -4.30 13.48
N GLU A 131 2.70 -4.18 13.61
CA GLU A 131 2.04 -3.92 14.88
C GLU A 131 0.73 -4.69 15.06
N VAL A 132 0.36 -4.92 16.32
CA VAL A 132 -0.97 -5.38 16.69
C VAL A 132 -1.79 -4.19 17.15
N ALA A 133 -2.81 -3.84 16.37
CA ALA A 133 -3.63 -2.68 16.63
C ALA A 133 -5.13 -3.01 16.62
N HIS A 134 -5.92 -2.13 17.28
CA HIS A 134 -7.36 -2.14 17.12
C HIS A 134 -7.73 -1.62 15.73
N ILE A 135 -8.69 -2.27 15.06
CA ILE A 135 -9.07 -2.00 13.67
C ILE A 135 -9.36 -0.51 13.37
N SER A 136 -9.83 0.25 14.35
CA SER A 136 -10.08 1.69 14.19
C SER A 136 -8.82 2.55 14.10
N LYS A 137 -7.65 2.02 14.44
CA LYS A 137 -6.36 2.73 14.41
C LYS A 137 -5.53 2.38 13.16
N VAL A 138 -5.89 1.30 12.49
CA VAL A 138 -5.15 0.79 11.34
C VAL A 138 -5.41 1.64 10.10
N LYS A 139 -4.36 1.79 9.28
CA LYS A 139 -4.43 2.39 7.96
C LYS A 139 -4.23 1.32 6.90
N TYR A 140 -5.24 1.06 6.09
CA TYR A 140 -5.12 0.14 4.95
C TYR A 140 -5.54 0.81 3.65
N LEU A 141 -4.66 0.86 2.67
CA LEU A 141 -4.88 1.54 1.38
C LEU A 141 -5.43 2.98 1.53
N GLY A 142 -5.01 3.66 2.58
CA GLY A 142 -5.45 5.03 2.86
C GLY A 142 -6.75 5.17 3.63
N TYR A 143 -7.46 4.07 3.85
CA TYR A 143 -8.67 4.01 4.66
C TYR A 143 -8.36 3.69 6.13
N THR A 144 -9.33 3.94 7.00
CA THR A 144 -9.44 3.37 8.35
C THR A 144 -10.88 2.92 8.58
N PHE A 145 -11.09 2.13 9.61
CA PHE A 145 -12.36 1.48 9.88
C PHE A 145 -13.01 2.05 11.14
N HIS A 146 -14.33 2.11 11.18
CA HIS A 146 -15.07 2.46 12.36
C HIS A 146 -16.39 1.69 12.44
N SER A 147 -16.90 1.51 13.66
CA SER A 147 -18.22 0.93 13.86
C SER A 147 -19.26 2.03 13.98
N TYR A 148 -20.35 1.90 13.24
CA TYR A 148 -21.52 2.76 13.36
C TYR A 148 -22.79 1.90 13.33
N LYS A 149 -23.61 1.97 14.39
CA LYS A 149 -24.82 1.15 14.54
C LYS A 149 -24.57 -0.35 14.31
N GLY A 150 -23.48 -0.89 14.87
CA GLY A 150 -23.11 -2.31 14.74
C GLY A 150 -22.55 -2.73 13.38
N ARG A 151 -22.44 -1.81 12.41
CA ARG A 151 -21.87 -2.06 11.08
C ARG A 151 -20.47 -1.46 10.96
N CYS A 152 -19.56 -2.20 10.32
CA CYS A 152 -18.25 -1.68 9.95
C CYS A 152 -18.40 -0.73 8.76
N ARG A 153 -17.81 0.46 8.88
CA ARG A 153 -17.77 1.48 7.83
C ARG A 153 -16.35 1.97 7.62
N PHE A 154 -16.12 2.57 6.46
CA PHE A 154 -14.82 3.13 6.09
C PHE A 154 -14.80 4.63 6.32
N ARG A 155 -13.64 5.11 6.78
CA ARG A 155 -13.28 6.54 6.79
C ARG A 155 -11.97 6.73 6.07
N VAL A 156 -11.73 7.93 5.58
CA VAL A 156 -10.41 8.30 5.07
C VAL A 156 -9.47 8.46 6.26
N HIS A 157 -8.31 7.83 6.21
CA HIS A 157 -7.30 7.95 7.26
C HIS A 157 -6.74 9.38 7.34
N ALA A 158 -6.43 9.87 8.55
CA ALA A 158 -5.96 11.25 8.77
C ALA A 158 -4.76 11.64 7.87
N LYS A 159 -3.75 10.76 7.77
CA LYS A 159 -2.60 11.00 6.88
C LYS A 159 -2.98 11.16 5.40
N SER A 160 -4.06 10.51 4.94
CA SER A 160 -4.56 10.65 3.56
C SER A 160 -5.30 11.97 3.37
N VAL A 161 -6.01 12.44 4.40
CA VAL A 161 -6.64 13.76 4.42
C VAL A 161 -5.59 14.87 4.42
N ASP A 162 -4.52 14.72 5.20
CA ASP A 162 -3.42 15.69 5.23
C ASP A 162 -2.68 15.78 3.89
N LYS A 163 -2.44 14.62 3.24
CA LYS A 163 -1.87 14.59 1.88
C LYS A 163 -2.76 15.36 0.89
N MET A 164 -4.08 15.14 0.94
CA MET A 164 -5.04 15.87 0.10
C MET A 164 -4.98 17.37 0.37
N ARG A 165 -5.02 17.80 1.64
CA ARG A 165 -4.95 19.21 2.02
C ARG A 165 -3.65 19.86 1.56
N ASN A 166 -2.52 19.17 1.69
CA ASN A 166 -1.24 19.70 1.23
C ASN A 166 -1.22 19.86 -0.30
N LYS A 167 -1.78 18.90 -1.05
CA LYS A 167 -1.88 19.02 -2.50
C LYS A 167 -2.80 20.17 -2.93
N ILE A 168 -3.94 20.35 -2.24
CA ILE A 168 -4.82 21.50 -2.49
C ILE A 168 -4.08 22.81 -2.16
N ARG A 169 -3.29 22.89 -1.08
CA ARG A 169 -2.46 24.08 -0.77
C ARG A 169 -1.49 24.38 -1.90
N GLU A 170 -0.80 23.37 -2.41
CA GLU A 170 0.13 23.50 -3.54
C GLU A 170 -0.57 24.02 -4.80
N LEU A 171 -1.71 23.40 -5.16
CA LEU A 171 -2.50 23.79 -6.34
C LEU A 171 -3.12 25.19 -6.22
N THR A 172 -3.44 25.61 -5.01
CA THR A 172 -4.02 26.94 -4.70
C THR A 172 -3.00 27.92 -4.13
N ASP A 173 -1.73 27.74 -4.43
CA ASP A 173 -0.70 28.71 -4.05
C ASP A 173 -0.81 29.98 -4.92
N ARG A 174 -0.83 31.14 -4.25
CA ARG A 174 -0.98 32.46 -4.88
C ARG A 174 0.28 32.92 -5.63
N ASN A 175 1.42 32.32 -5.32
CA ASN A 175 2.71 32.69 -5.91
C ASN A 175 3.10 31.76 -7.07
N LYS A 176 2.30 30.74 -7.38
CA LYS A 176 2.55 29.81 -8.47
C LYS A 176 2.18 30.49 -9.81
N GLY A 177 3.14 30.69 -10.66
CA GLY A 177 2.98 31.35 -11.97
C GLY A 177 2.25 30.50 -13.02
N ILE A 178 1.06 30.02 -12.71
CA ILE A 178 0.20 29.24 -13.63
C ILE A 178 -1.11 29.99 -13.89
N SER A 179 -1.67 29.83 -15.08
CA SER A 179 -2.96 30.43 -15.43
C SER A 179 -4.10 29.91 -14.56
N ASN A 180 -5.19 30.69 -14.44
CA ASN A 180 -6.36 30.25 -13.68
C ASN A 180 -7.02 29.02 -14.32
N ALA A 181 -7.07 28.92 -15.65
CA ALA A 181 -7.62 27.80 -16.39
C ALA A 181 -6.79 26.51 -16.12
N GLU A 182 -5.48 26.61 -16.16
CA GLU A 182 -4.61 25.47 -15.85
C GLU A 182 -4.75 25.03 -14.38
N ARG A 183 -4.84 26.00 -13.47
CA ARG A 183 -5.07 25.74 -12.04
C ARG A 183 -6.39 25.02 -11.79
N GLU A 184 -7.46 25.50 -12.43
CA GLU A 184 -8.80 24.89 -12.33
C GLU A 184 -8.77 23.45 -12.82
N LYS A 185 -8.20 23.19 -14.00
CA LYS A 185 -8.06 21.84 -14.56
C LYS A 185 -7.30 20.91 -13.62
N LYS A 186 -6.11 21.32 -13.15
CA LYS A 186 -5.30 20.51 -12.22
C LYS A 186 -6.03 20.24 -10.89
N TYR A 187 -6.77 21.21 -10.39
CA TYR A 187 -7.57 21.07 -9.16
C TYR A 187 -8.72 20.08 -9.38
N GLN A 188 -9.48 20.22 -10.46
CA GLN A 188 -10.61 19.34 -10.78
C GLN A 188 -10.13 17.89 -10.98
N ASP A 189 -9.08 17.69 -11.77
CA ASP A 189 -8.52 16.35 -12.04
C ASP A 189 -8.07 15.67 -10.73
N TYR A 190 -7.36 16.41 -9.89
CA TYR A 190 -6.91 15.89 -8.61
C TYR A 190 -8.05 15.54 -7.65
N VAL A 191 -9.01 16.46 -7.47
CA VAL A 191 -10.13 16.24 -6.54
C VAL A 191 -11.04 15.13 -7.02
N ARG A 192 -11.33 15.06 -8.33
CA ARG A 192 -12.13 13.97 -8.92
C ARG A 192 -11.48 12.61 -8.68
N GLY A 193 -10.20 12.46 -9.01
CA GLY A 193 -9.47 11.21 -8.79
C GLY A 193 -9.42 10.82 -7.32
N TRP A 194 -9.24 11.80 -6.41
CA TRP A 194 -9.21 11.55 -4.98
C TRP A 194 -10.58 11.10 -4.43
N VAL A 195 -11.67 11.76 -4.85
CA VAL A 195 -13.04 11.41 -4.45
C VAL A 195 -13.42 10.03 -4.97
N GLU A 196 -13.08 9.72 -6.22
CA GLU A 196 -13.35 8.40 -6.81
C GLU A 196 -12.58 7.29 -6.08
N TYR A 197 -11.32 7.50 -5.75
CA TYR A 197 -10.53 6.55 -4.98
C TYR A 197 -11.14 6.28 -3.59
N PHE A 198 -11.58 7.33 -2.89
CA PHE A 198 -12.13 7.21 -1.53
C PHE A 198 -13.66 7.12 -1.48
N ARG A 199 -14.34 6.80 -2.58
CA ARG A 199 -15.81 6.78 -2.69
C ARG A 199 -16.51 5.87 -1.68
N LEU A 200 -15.81 4.83 -1.18
CA LEU A 200 -16.33 3.90 -0.17
C LEU A 200 -16.35 4.48 1.24
N ALA A 201 -15.67 5.60 1.48
CA ALA A 201 -15.57 6.20 2.81
C ALA A 201 -16.74 7.11 3.14
N ASP A 202 -17.11 7.14 4.42
CA ASP A 202 -18.02 8.13 4.98
C ASP A 202 -17.31 9.51 5.03
N MET A 203 -17.42 10.32 3.98
CA MET A 203 -16.66 11.56 3.85
C MET A 203 -17.48 12.82 3.55
N LYS A 204 -18.83 12.77 3.63
CA LYS A 204 -19.71 13.91 3.33
C LYS A 204 -19.29 15.20 4.06
N ASN A 205 -19.11 15.14 5.37
CA ASN A 205 -18.70 16.30 6.18
C ASN A 205 -17.25 16.73 5.89
N LEU A 206 -16.36 15.78 5.59
CA LEU A 206 -14.99 16.07 5.20
C LEU A 206 -14.95 16.86 3.89
N LEU A 207 -15.70 16.40 2.89
CA LEU A 207 -15.77 17.08 1.58
C LEU A 207 -16.36 18.48 1.71
N LYS A 208 -17.48 18.65 2.45
CA LYS A 208 -18.08 19.97 2.69
C LYS A 208 -17.07 20.95 3.28
N LYS A 209 -16.40 20.60 4.38
CA LYS A 209 -15.39 21.45 5.03
C LYS A 209 -14.19 21.74 4.12
N THR A 210 -13.78 20.75 3.32
CA THR A 210 -12.66 20.91 2.39
C THR A 210 -13.03 21.83 1.24
N ASP A 211 -14.25 21.72 0.69
CA ASP A 211 -14.75 22.60 -0.37
C ASP A 211 -14.85 24.06 0.12
N GLU A 212 -15.45 24.29 1.29
CA GLU A 212 -15.54 25.62 1.90
C GLU A 212 -14.14 26.26 2.09
N TRP A 213 -13.18 25.47 2.53
CA TRP A 213 -11.81 25.93 2.71
C TRP A 213 -11.10 26.19 1.36
N ALA A 214 -11.24 25.30 0.38
CA ALA A 214 -10.65 25.46 -0.94
C ALA A 214 -11.20 26.69 -1.68
N ARG A 215 -12.52 26.94 -1.63
CA ARG A 215 -13.15 28.13 -2.19
C ARG A 215 -12.58 29.42 -1.60
N ARG A 216 -12.32 29.48 -0.28
CA ARG A 216 -11.67 30.63 0.34
C ARG A 216 -10.27 30.88 -0.22
N ARG A 217 -9.49 29.82 -0.42
CA ARG A 217 -8.14 29.91 -1.01
C ARG A 217 -8.17 30.38 -2.46
N ILE A 218 -9.09 29.85 -3.26
CA ILE A 218 -9.26 30.24 -4.67
C ILE A 218 -9.68 31.72 -4.75
N ARG A 219 -10.64 32.18 -3.97
CA ARG A 219 -11.01 33.61 -3.92
C ARG A 219 -9.81 34.52 -3.59
N ALA A 220 -8.96 34.09 -2.68
CA ALA A 220 -7.77 34.86 -2.32
C ALA A 220 -6.72 34.97 -3.48
N ILE A 221 -6.75 34.05 -4.45
CA ILE A 221 -5.93 34.13 -5.66
C ILE A 221 -6.47 35.25 -6.58
N TYR A 222 -7.77 35.24 -6.87
CA TYR A 222 -8.40 36.27 -7.70
C TYR A 222 -8.22 37.65 -7.09
N TRP A 223 -8.40 37.83 -5.78
CA TRP A 223 -8.17 39.11 -5.11
C TRP A 223 -6.73 39.64 -5.26
N LYS A 224 -5.73 38.73 -5.26
CA LYS A 224 -4.34 39.12 -5.52
C LYS A 224 -4.10 39.56 -6.98
N GLN A 225 -4.86 39.04 -7.92
CA GLN A 225 -4.73 39.38 -9.35
C GLN A 225 -5.42 40.71 -9.72
N TRP A 226 -6.38 41.13 -8.90
CA TRP A 226 -7.11 42.38 -9.12
C TRP A 226 -6.43 43.62 -8.50
N LYS A 227 -5.36 43.42 -7.76
CA LYS A 227 -4.45 44.49 -7.27
C LYS A 227 -3.26 44.65 -8.21
#